data_f52c779ddf4579cbee339844a775146b
#
_entry.id   f52c779ddf4579cbee339844a775146b
#
_cell.length_a   1.000
_cell.length_b   1.000
_cell.length_c   1.000
_cell.angle_alpha   90.00
_cell.angle_beta   90.00
_cell.angle_gamma   90.00
#
_symmetry.space_group_name_H-M   'P 1'
#
loop_
_entity.id
_entity.type
_entity.pdbx_description
1 polymer ?
#
loop_
_entity_poly.entity_id
_entity_poly.type
_entity_poly.pdbx_seq_one_letter_code
_entity_poly.pdbx_strand_id
1 'polypeptide(L)'
;MALLANRITTALRTASRRYPASITVSTPRARIGYKHVRCFSYSPKWQIRTKELNDDSMKDLKVNQARLMDDLHHTCQWGTGEPWGEKSTETGMSRLALSDADKAARDWFAETTKSLGCEVTVDAMGNQFAVRPGLRNDKPPTFVGSHLDTQPTGGRYDGILGVMAGVEMLRVLSDNWTESEYPIGVVNWTNEEGARFPMSMVSSGVWAGSIPLETAHNLREVHPGTATMKSELERIGYLGSTPASYESMPMAAHFELHIEQGPLLEMANKKIGVVTGVQAYKWMTVKVKGRDTHTGTTDLKSRADALLAASKMIVHSHRLATANSALASTGILNLKPGSTNTVPGEVTFSLDIRSPNDETVAKMKELVLRDFPKIAAGEDVEGSNRGCTSGLPLTVEIIEDFDSPATRFHADCITSVSQSARSILGPNQSMEMTSGAGHDSVYASKRCPTSMIFVPCREGTNRTLLALNLDTSV
;
A
#
# COMPACT_ATOMS: atom_id res chain seq x y z
N MET A 1 -14.01 6.05 12.50
CA MET A 1 -13.39 7.04 11.60
C MET A 1 -13.46 8.48 12.15
N ALA A 2 -14.60 9.02 12.51
CA ALA A 2 -14.68 10.36 13.13
C ALA A 2 -13.94 10.46 14.50
N LEU A 3 -14.02 9.41 15.33
CA LEU A 3 -13.22 9.29 16.57
C LEU A 3 -11.69 9.28 16.29
N LEU A 4 -11.29 8.75 15.15
CA LEU A 4 -9.89 8.73 14.74
C LEU A 4 -9.37 10.16 14.48
N ALA A 5 -10.15 11.00 13.82
CA ALA A 5 -9.74 12.36 13.44
C ALA A 5 -9.42 13.26 14.64
N ASN A 6 -10.15 13.16 15.77
CA ASN A 6 -9.93 14.04 16.92
C ASN A 6 -8.84 13.57 17.90
N ARG A 7 -8.69 12.28 18.11
CA ARG A 7 -7.58 11.78 18.92
C ARG A 7 -6.22 11.98 18.22
N ILE A 8 -6.24 12.02 16.88
CA ILE A 8 -5.12 12.45 16.06
C ILE A 8 -4.76 13.92 16.36
N THR A 9 -5.76 14.80 16.48
CA THR A 9 -5.53 16.21 16.82
C THR A 9 -4.96 16.38 18.25
N THR A 10 -5.38 15.52 19.17
CA THR A 10 -4.89 15.50 20.56
C THR A 10 -3.45 14.95 20.66
N ALA A 11 -3.12 13.91 19.88
CA ALA A 11 -1.76 13.37 19.81
C ALA A 11 -0.77 14.40 19.23
N LEU A 12 -1.22 15.24 18.29
CA LEU A 12 -0.43 16.33 17.72
C LEU A 12 -0.17 17.48 18.70
N ARG A 13 -1.04 17.70 19.68
CA ARG A 13 -0.79 18.65 20.77
C ARG A 13 0.41 18.23 21.64
N THR A 14 0.65 16.95 21.81
CA THR A 14 1.80 16.41 22.56
C THR A 14 3.08 16.37 21.74
N ALA A 15 3.00 16.10 20.45
CA ALA A 15 4.17 16.05 19.56
C ALA A 15 4.77 17.45 19.28
N SER A 16 3.93 18.51 19.17
CA SER A 16 4.40 19.86 18.88
C SER A 16 5.21 20.51 20.03
N ARG A 17 5.20 19.93 21.23
CA ARG A 17 5.97 20.43 22.40
C ARG A 17 7.42 19.96 22.46
N ARG A 18 7.88 19.08 21.55
CA ARG A 18 9.21 18.45 21.65
C ARG A 18 10.23 18.81 20.58
N TYR A 19 9.94 19.74 19.67
CA TYR A 19 10.94 20.21 18.71
C TYR A 19 11.46 21.60 19.07
N PRO A 20 12.76 21.79 19.35
CA PRO A 20 13.33 23.10 19.58
C PRO A 20 13.40 23.86 18.24
N ALA A 21 12.85 25.08 18.25
CA ALA A 21 13.04 26.05 17.19
C ALA A 21 14.47 26.59 17.26
N SER A 22 15.28 26.36 16.25
CA SER A 22 16.33 27.29 15.84
C SER A 22 17.10 26.82 14.61
N ILE A 23 16.80 27.36 13.45
CA ILE A 23 17.80 27.70 12.41
C ILE A 23 17.29 28.96 11.75
N THR A 24 17.95 30.08 12.07
CA THR A 24 17.81 31.37 11.39
C THR A 24 18.67 31.32 10.13
N VAL A 25 18.04 31.32 8.95
CA VAL A 25 18.71 31.66 7.69
C VAL A 25 18.08 32.90 7.13
N SER A 26 18.90 33.95 7.06
CA SER A 26 18.56 35.24 6.46
C SER A 26 18.66 35.16 4.94
N THR A 27 17.60 35.50 4.22
CA THR A 27 17.63 35.77 2.78
C THR A 27 16.86 37.06 2.46
N PRO A 28 17.25 37.81 1.41
CA PRO A 28 16.82 39.19 1.21
C PRO A 28 15.40 39.28 0.60
N ARG A 29 14.68 40.32 1.03
CA ARG A 29 13.34 40.68 0.59
C ARG A 29 13.32 41.10 -0.88
N ALA A 30 12.55 40.39 -1.70
CA ALA A 30 11.98 40.94 -2.94
C ALA A 30 10.51 41.32 -2.67
N ARG A 31 10.17 42.59 -2.84
CA ARG A 31 8.79 43.10 -2.76
C ARG A 31 8.08 42.76 -4.07
N ILE A 32 7.08 41.92 -4.01
CA ILE A 32 6.08 41.75 -5.11
C ILE A 32 4.76 42.33 -4.60
N GLY A 33 4.25 43.34 -5.33
CA GLY A 33 3.02 44.05 -4.97
C GLY A 33 1.78 43.19 -5.31
N TYR A 34 0.94 42.99 -4.31
CA TYR A 34 -0.37 42.38 -4.48
C TYR A 34 -1.37 43.40 -5.03
N LYS A 35 -1.95 43.14 -6.21
CA LYS A 35 -3.14 43.83 -6.71
C LYS A 35 -4.37 43.33 -5.95
N HIS A 36 -5.17 44.29 -5.51
CA HIS A 36 -6.41 44.10 -4.79
C HIS A 36 -7.36 43.11 -5.47
N VAL A 37 -7.67 42.01 -4.83
CA VAL A 37 -8.83 41.18 -5.12
C VAL A 37 -10.00 41.76 -4.33
N ARG A 38 -11.08 42.10 -5.04
CA ARG A 38 -12.31 42.63 -4.43
C ARG A 38 -12.95 41.54 -3.56
N CYS A 39 -13.05 41.82 -2.25
CA CYS A 39 -13.92 41.06 -1.36
C CYS A 39 -15.37 41.22 -1.81
N PHE A 40 -16.01 40.15 -2.16
CA PHE A 40 -17.47 40.08 -2.22
C PHE A 40 -18.00 40.08 -0.79
N SER A 41 -18.70 41.16 -0.42
CA SER A 41 -19.44 41.24 0.83
C SER A 41 -20.62 40.28 0.78
N TYR A 42 -20.54 39.19 1.52
CA TYR A 42 -21.68 38.28 1.74
C TYR A 42 -22.59 38.88 2.80
N SER A 43 -23.86 39.04 2.49
CA SER A 43 -24.92 39.52 3.39
C SER A 43 -25.10 38.55 4.57
N PRO A 44 -25.25 39.02 5.82
CA PRO A 44 -25.35 38.16 6.98
C PRO A 44 -26.80 37.71 7.18
N LYS A 45 -27.15 36.55 6.66
CA LYS A 45 -28.38 35.84 7.16
C LYS A 45 -28.07 34.35 7.25
N TRP A 46 -28.15 33.82 8.47
CA TRP A 46 -27.92 32.46 8.94
C TRP A 46 -26.47 32.19 9.36
N GLN A 47 -26.08 32.59 10.54
CA GLN A 47 -25.00 31.95 11.27
C GLN A 47 -25.46 30.55 11.68
N ILE A 48 -25.23 29.58 10.82
CA ILE A 48 -25.27 28.17 11.23
C ILE A 48 -24.10 28.03 12.20
N ARG A 49 -24.39 27.77 13.48
CA ARG A 49 -23.34 27.47 14.47
C ARG A 49 -22.78 26.09 14.12
N THR A 50 -21.62 26.07 13.50
CA THR A 50 -20.83 24.85 13.34
C THR A 50 -20.38 24.37 14.73
N LYS A 51 -20.40 23.05 14.94
CA LYS A 51 -19.88 22.44 16.16
C LYS A 51 -18.38 22.19 15.97
N GLU A 52 -17.59 22.55 16.97
CA GLU A 52 -16.18 22.17 17.01
C GLU A 52 -16.07 20.67 17.26
N LEU A 53 -15.18 20.00 16.52
CA LEU A 53 -14.86 18.58 16.68
C LEU A 53 -14.08 18.38 17.99
N ASN A 54 -14.71 17.84 19.00
CA ASN A 54 -14.12 17.50 20.30
C ASN A 54 -14.64 16.13 20.78
N ASP A 55 -14.14 15.65 21.92
CA ASP A 55 -14.47 14.30 22.43
C ASP A 55 -15.99 14.09 22.64
N ASP A 56 -16.73 15.13 22.99
CA ASP A 56 -18.19 15.00 23.20
C ASP A 56 -18.96 15.03 21.88
N SER A 57 -18.61 15.94 20.97
CA SER A 57 -19.28 16.01 19.65
C SER A 57 -19.03 14.77 18.80
N MET A 58 -17.94 14.06 19.04
CA MET A 58 -17.58 12.86 18.29
C MET A 58 -18.39 11.62 18.65
N LYS A 59 -18.91 11.55 19.88
CA LYS A 59 -19.77 10.43 20.30
C LYS A 59 -21.05 10.36 19.47
N ASP A 60 -21.49 11.51 18.94
CA ASP A 60 -22.69 11.63 18.13
C ASP A 60 -22.45 11.35 16.63
N LEU A 61 -21.17 11.33 16.18
CA LEU A 61 -20.84 11.11 14.77
C LEU A 61 -20.98 9.63 14.42
N LYS A 62 -21.87 9.35 13.47
CA LYS A 62 -22.08 7.98 12.96
C LYS A 62 -21.77 7.91 11.48
N VAL A 63 -20.98 6.90 11.10
CA VAL A 63 -20.73 6.56 9.70
C VAL A 63 -22.03 6.03 9.08
N ASN A 64 -22.36 6.53 7.88
CA ASN A 64 -23.43 5.95 7.09
C ASN A 64 -22.90 4.79 6.27
N GLN A 65 -23.05 3.57 6.81
CA GLN A 65 -22.56 2.35 6.19
C GLN A 65 -23.12 2.13 4.78
N ALA A 66 -24.43 2.36 4.59
CA ALA A 66 -25.04 2.18 3.27
C ALA A 66 -24.39 3.09 2.23
N ARG A 67 -24.25 4.39 2.54
CA ARG A 67 -23.63 5.37 1.65
C ARG A 67 -22.17 5.03 1.35
N LEU A 68 -21.40 4.63 2.35
CA LEU A 68 -20.02 4.20 2.15
C LEU A 68 -19.92 3.03 1.16
N MET A 69 -20.78 2.03 1.34
CA MET A 69 -20.82 0.85 0.46
C MET A 69 -21.36 1.18 -0.94
N ASP A 70 -22.37 2.04 -1.02
CA ASP A 70 -22.91 2.50 -2.29
C ASP A 70 -21.86 3.26 -3.11
N ASP A 71 -21.09 4.17 -2.49
CA ASP A 71 -20.00 4.89 -3.17
C ASP A 71 -18.89 3.94 -3.60
N LEU A 72 -18.50 3.02 -2.75
CA LEU A 72 -17.49 2.01 -3.07
C LEU A 72 -17.93 1.22 -4.32
N HIS A 73 -19.14 0.66 -4.29
CA HIS A 73 -19.65 -0.14 -5.42
C HIS A 73 -19.95 0.71 -6.65
N HIS A 74 -20.38 1.96 -6.48
CA HIS A 74 -20.55 2.91 -7.59
C HIS A 74 -19.23 3.15 -8.32
N THR A 75 -18.15 3.41 -7.59
CA THR A 75 -16.84 3.64 -8.22
C THR A 75 -16.28 2.39 -8.89
N CYS A 76 -16.72 1.20 -8.48
CA CYS A 76 -16.31 -0.07 -9.11
C CYS A 76 -16.85 -0.27 -10.53
N GLN A 77 -17.83 0.53 -11.00
CA GLN A 77 -18.25 0.51 -12.40
C GLN A 77 -17.12 0.88 -13.37
N TRP A 78 -16.17 1.69 -12.93
CA TRP A 78 -14.98 2.03 -13.70
C TRP A 78 -13.87 1.02 -13.43
N GLY A 79 -13.67 0.11 -14.38
CA GLY A 79 -12.70 -0.97 -14.29
C GLY A 79 -13.27 -2.23 -13.63
N THR A 80 -14.54 -2.54 -13.86
CA THR A 80 -15.13 -3.83 -13.45
C THR A 80 -14.35 -4.99 -14.09
N GLY A 81 -13.91 -5.91 -13.24
CA GLY A 81 -13.23 -7.15 -13.65
C GLY A 81 -14.20 -8.32 -13.79
N GLU A 82 -13.63 -9.51 -13.92
CA GLU A 82 -14.41 -10.75 -14.10
C GLU A 82 -15.36 -11.03 -12.92
N PRO A 83 -16.58 -11.52 -13.20
CA PRO A 83 -17.50 -11.95 -12.16
C PRO A 83 -16.97 -13.19 -11.42
N TRP A 84 -17.17 -13.24 -10.10
CA TRP A 84 -16.91 -14.40 -9.27
C TRP A 84 -18.17 -14.93 -8.56
N GLY A 85 -19.31 -14.28 -8.79
CA GLY A 85 -20.62 -14.65 -8.26
C GLY A 85 -21.76 -14.11 -9.13
N GLU A 86 -22.99 -14.24 -8.64
CA GLU A 86 -24.20 -13.89 -9.40
C GLU A 86 -24.66 -12.42 -9.23
N LYS A 87 -24.24 -11.76 -8.14
CA LYS A 87 -24.62 -10.38 -7.86
C LYS A 87 -23.76 -9.40 -8.65
N SER A 88 -24.32 -8.26 -9.00
CA SER A 88 -23.58 -7.18 -9.69
C SER A 88 -22.37 -6.64 -8.90
N THR A 89 -22.38 -6.84 -7.59
CA THR A 89 -21.25 -6.48 -6.70
C THR A 89 -20.22 -7.59 -6.55
N GLU A 90 -20.52 -8.79 -7.06
CA GLU A 90 -19.64 -9.96 -7.01
C GLU A 90 -18.76 -10.06 -8.26
N THR A 91 -18.01 -8.99 -8.53
CA THR A 91 -17.01 -8.93 -9.59
C THR A 91 -15.68 -8.47 -8.99
N GLY A 92 -14.58 -8.87 -9.64
CA GLY A 92 -13.27 -8.28 -9.39
C GLY A 92 -13.16 -6.84 -9.92
N MET A 93 -11.93 -6.33 -9.89
CA MET A 93 -11.54 -5.04 -10.44
C MET A 93 -10.37 -5.21 -11.42
N SER A 94 -10.35 -4.35 -12.43
CA SER A 94 -9.26 -4.20 -13.39
C SER A 94 -9.11 -2.71 -13.75
N ARG A 95 -8.79 -1.90 -12.75
CA ARG A 95 -8.60 -0.45 -12.88
C ARG A 95 -7.11 -0.13 -12.79
N LEU A 96 -6.40 -0.34 -13.87
CA LEU A 96 -4.96 -0.05 -13.92
C LEU A 96 -4.70 1.44 -13.82
N ALA A 97 -3.64 1.80 -13.13
CA ALA A 97 -3.23 3.18 -12.92
C ALA A 97 -3.18 3.97 -14.23
N LEU A 98 -3.71 5.20 -14.19
CA LEU A 98 -3.74 6.14 -15.31
C LEU A 98 -4.49 5.64 -16.56
N SER A 99 -5.31 4.59 -16.44
CA SER A 99 -6.26 4.21 -17.48
C SER A 99 -7.45 5.18 -17.52
N ASP A 100 -8.31 5.06 -18.55
CA ASP A 100 -9.53 5.86 -18.61
C ASP A 100 -10.51 5.50 -17.47
N ALA A 101 -10.50 4.26 -17.02
CA ALA A 101 -11.24 3.82 -15.84
C ALA A 101 -10.72 4.47 -14.55
N ASP A 102 -9.39 4.55 -14.39
CA ASP A 102 -8.78 5.26 -13.26
C ASP A 102 -9.05 6.76 -13.33
N LYS A 103 -8.99 7.37 -14.55
CA LYS A 103 -9.38 8.75 -14.75
C LYS A 103 -10.80 9.03 -14.28
N ALA A 104 -11.78 8.19 -14.64
CA ALA A 104 -13.18 8.38 -14.24
C ALA A 104 -13.35 8.30 -12.72
N ALA A 105 -12.66 7.38 -12.04
CA ALA A 105 -12.66 7.30 -10.58
C ALA A 105 -12.01 8.53 -9.92
N ARG A 106 -10.93 9.05 -10.50
CA ARG A 106 -10.25 10.29 -10.06
C ARG A 106 -11.13 11.52 -10.24
N ASP A 107 -11.82 11.63 -11.38
CA ASP A 107 -12.76 12.73 -11.65
C ASP A 107 -13.88 12.71 -10.59
N TRP A 108 -14.49 11.55 -10.33
CA TRP A 108 -15.48 11.37 -9.28
C TRP A 108 -14.97 11.78 -7.90
N PHE A 109 -13.76 11.36 -7.53
CA PHE A 109 -13.14 11.72 -6.26
C PHE A 109 -12.97 13.23 -6.13
N ALA A 110 -12.45 13.89 -7.18
CA ALA A 110 -12.24 15.33 -7.20
C ALA A 110 -13.57 16.11 -7.11
N GLU A 111 -14.60 15.72 -7.85
CA GLU A 111 -15.92 16.35 -7.82
C GLU A 111 -16.60 16.16 -6.48
N THR A 112 -16.60 14.93 -5.96
CA THR A 112 -17.22 14.59 -4.67
C THR A 112 -16.56 15.36 -3.53
N THR A 113 -15.24 15.38 -3.43
CA THR A 113 -14.54 16.08 -2.34
C THR A 113 -14.68 17.60 -2.45
N LYS A 114 -14.67 18.17 -3.65
CA LYS A 114 -14.99 19.59 -3.87
C LYS A 114 -16.39 19.94 -3.37
N SER A 115 -17.38 19.09 -3.64
CA SER A 115 -18.77 19.30 -3.16
C SER A 115 -18.89 19.30 -1.62
N LEU A 116 -17.91 18.68 -0.94
CA LEU A 116 -17.79 18.63 0.52
C LEU A 116 -16.93 19.77 1.11
N GLY A 117 -16.60 20.78 0.28
CA GLY A 117 -15.86 21.96 0.69
C GLY A 117 -14.34 21.77 0.72
N CYS A 118 -13.82 20.76 0.03
CA CYS A 118 -12.38 20.58 -0.09
C CYS A 118 -11.78 21.38 -1.25
N GLU A 119 -10.57 21.87 -1.06
CA GLU A 119 -9.67 22.25 -2.14
C GLU A 119 -8.94 20.99 -2.62
N VAL A 120 -8.95 20.73 -3.94
CA VAL A 120 -8.30 19.57 -4.53
C VAL A 120 -7.06 20.01 -5.30
N THR A 121 -5.90 19.55 -4.84
CA THR A 121 -4.62 19.75 -5.50
C THR A 121 -4.17 18.45 -6.15
N VAL A 122 -3.65 18.54 -7.39
CA VAL A 122 -3.00 17.44 -8.10
C VAL A 122 -1.52 17.76 -8.21
N ASP A 123 -0.66 16.84 -7.85
CA ASP A 123 0.78 17.01 -7.97
C ASP A 123 1.35 16.46 -9.30
N ALA A 124 2.66 16.60 -9.49
CA ALA A 124 3.36 16.14 -10.70
C ALA A 124 3.36 14.62 -10.89
N MET A 125 2.96 13.85 -9.89
CA MET A 125 2.77 12.39 -9.97
C MET A 125 1.30 11.99 -10.14
N GLY A 126 0.39 12.99 -10.22
CA GLY A 126 -1.04 12.76 -10.30
C GLY A 126 -1.68 12.40 -8.97
N ASN A 127 -0.96 12.48 -7.86
CA ASN A 127 -1.56 12.31 -6.54
C ASN A 127 -2.62 13.38 -6.32
N GLN A 128 -3.78 13.00 -5.78
CA GLN A 128 -4.87 13.92 -5.49
C GLN A 128 -4.96 14.16 -3.99
N PHE A 129 -4.85 15.40 -3.58
CA PHE A 129 -4.96 15.84 -2.19
C PHE A 129 -6.22 16.70 -2.06
N ALA A 130 -7.26 16.17 -1.44
CA ALA A 130 -8.48 16.89 -1.13
C ALA A 130 -8.42 17.38 0.32
N VAL A 131 -8.28 18.69 0.53
CA VAL A 131 -8.11 19.31 1.85
C VAL A 131 -9.34 20.13 2.21
N ARG A 132 -10.01 19.78 3.31
CA ARG A 132 -11.05 20.58 3.92
C ARG A 132 -10.42 21.48 4.98
N PRO A 133 -10.62 22.82 4.93
CA PRO A 133 -10.12 23.73 5.93
C PRO A 133 -10.67 23.42 7.31
N GLY A 134 -9.89 23.71 8.34
CA GLY A 134 -10.33 23.72 9.73
C GLY A 134 -10.63 25.13 10.22
N LEU A 135 -10.96 25.25 11.51
CA LEU A 135 -11.10 26.55 12.18
C LEU A 135 -9.77 27.33 12.18
N ARG A 136 -8.66 26.63 12.17
CA ARG A 136 -7.30 27.16 12.08
C ARG A 136 -6.56 26.45 10.96
N ASN A 137 -5.87 27.22 10.11
CA ASN A 137 -5.19 26.71 8.92
C ASN A 137 -3.69 26.99 8.93
N ASP A 138 -3.11 27.14 10.12
CA ASP A 138 -1.69 27.42 10.36
C ASP A 138 -0.83 26.15 10.53
N LYS A 139 -1.44 24.99 10.42
CA LYS A 139 -0.77 23.68 10.48
C LYS A 139 -1.09 22.84 9.24
N PRO A 140 -0.19 21.91 8.89
CA PRO A 140 -0.47 20.94 7.82
C PRO A 140 -1.71 20.09 8.12
N PRO A 141 -2.42 19.62 7.07
CA PRO A 141 -3.55 18.72 7.24
C PRO A 141 -3.16 17.35 7.81
N THR A 142 -4.10 16.73 8.53
CA THR A 142 -4.06 15.29 8.77
C THR A 142 -4.79 14.59 7.64
N PHE A 143 -4.12 13.63 6.99
CA PHE A 143 -4.69 12.90 5.86
C PHE A 143 -5.15 11.50 6.24
N VAL A 144 -6.25 11.10 5.62
CA VAL A 144 -6.70 9.72 5.50
C VAL A 144 -6.70 9.38 4.02
N GLY A 145 -6.28 8.19 3.63
CA GLY A 145 -6.35 7.82 2.21
C GLY A 145 -5.62 6.53 1.91
N SER A 146 -5.61 6.19 0.65
CA SER A 146 -5.00 5.03 0.04
C SER A 146 -4.92 5.27 -1.48
N HIS A 147 -5.22 4.26 -2.30
CA HIS A 147 -5.18 4.34 -3.76
C HIS A 147 -6.52 3.92 -4.40
N LEU A 148 -6.71 4.30 -5.66
CA LEU A 148 -7.86 3.89 -6.46
C LEU A 148 -7.51 2.92 -7.58
N ASP A 149 -6.23 2.80 -7.98
CA ASP A 149 -5.79 1.80 -8.95
C ASP A 149 -5.81 0.39 -8.33
N THR A 150 -5.88 -0.62 -9.19
CA THR A 150 -6.00 -2.02 -8.78
C THR A 150 -5.09 -2.92 -9.62
N GLN A 151 -4.83 -4.14 -9.13
CA GLN A 151 -4.29 -5.22 -9.94
C GLN A 151 -5.22 -5.56 -11.12
N PRO A 152 -4.73 -6.22 -12.19
CA PRO A 152 -5.57 -6.66 -13.31
C PRO A 152 -6.72 -7.58 -12.92
N THR A 153 -6.56 -8.31 -11.82
CA THR A 153 -7.58 -9.20 -11.22
C THR A 153 -7.75 -8.88 -9.74
N GLY A 154 -7.78 -7.57 -9.42
CA GLY A 154 -7.86 -7.07 -8.05
C GLY A 154 -9.22 -7.24 -7.40
N GLY A 155 -9.30 -6.87 -6.12
CA GLY A 155 -10.52 -6.79 -5.35
C GLY A 155 -11.16 -5.41 -5.36
N ARG A 156 -12.45 -5.33 -5.00
CA ARG A 156 -13.19 -4.06 -4.90
C ARG A 156 -12.79 -3.22 -3.69
N TYR A 157 -12.10 -3.82 -2.74
CA TYR A 157 -11.83 -3.21 -1.43
C TYR A 157 -10.37 -2.80 -1.24
N ASP A 158 -9.49 -3.32 -2.08
CA ASP A 158 -8.06 -3.10 -2.06
C ASP A 158 -7.74 -1.64 -2.41
N GLY A 159 -7.21 -0.88 -1.47
CA GLY A 159 -7.00 0.56 -1.57
C GLY A 159 -8.27 1.41 -1.62
N ILE A 160 -9.22 1.02 -2.47
CA ILE A 160 -10.49 1.75 -2.70
C ILE A 160 -11.23 2.01 -1.38
N LEU A 161 -11.29 1.02 -0.49
CA LEU A 161 -11.95 1.17 0.81
C LEU A 161 -11.35 2.32 1.64
N GLY A 162 -10.02 2.48 1.63
CA GLY A 162 -9.34 3.53 2.37
C GLY A 162 -9.69 4.92 1.87
N VAL A 163 -9.75 5.11 0.55
CA VAL A 163 -10.18 6.37 -0.07
C VAL A 163 -11.66 6.66 0.23
N MET A 164 -12.54 5.66 0.05
CA MET A 164 -13.98 5.81 0.33
C MET A 164 -14.27 6.10 1.80
N ALA A 165 -13.51 5.49 2.71
CA ALA A 165 -13.63 5.78 4.14
C ALA A 165 -13.21 7.23 4.46
N GLY A 166 -12.19 7.76 3.78
CA GLY A 166 -11.84 9.17 3.87
C GLY A 166 -12.95 10.09 3.37
N VAL A 167 -13.55 9.78 2.22
CA VAL A 167 -14.69 10.54 1.68
C VAL A 167 -15.88 10.50 2.63
N GLU A 168 -16.22 9.33 3.18
CA GLU A 168 -17.33 9.21 4.15
C GLU A 168 -17.02 9.97 5.45
N MET A 169 -15.79 10.00 5.91
CA MET A 169 -15.36 10.84 7.04
C MET A 169 -15.70 12.33 6.78
N LEU A 170 -15.37 12.85 5.60
CA LEU A 170 -15.68 14.22 5.22
C LEU A 170 -17.21 14.47 5.19
N ARG A 171 -17.98 13.50 4.68
CA ARG A 171 -19.45 13.58 4.64
C ARG A 171 -20.07 13.59 6.03
N VAL A 172 -19.61 12.72 6.92
CA VAL A 172 -20.09 12.67 8.32
C VAL A 172 -19.85 14.01 9.01
N LEU A 173 -18.70 14.64 8.81
CA LEU A 173 -18.44 15.96 9.36
C LEU A 173 -19.34 17.03 8.75
N SER A 174 -19.58 16.97 7.44
CA SER A 174 -20.46 17.89 6.73
C SER A 174 -21.92 17.76 7.19
N ASP A 175 -22.44 16.54 7.25
CA ASP A 175 -23.83 16.24 7.66
C ASP A 175 -24.13 16.71 9.09
N ASN A 176 -23.10 16.69 9.95
CA ASN A 176 -23.23 17.10 11.37
C ASN A 176 -22.81 18.55 11.63
N TRP A 177 -22.51 19.32 10.57
CA TRP A 177 -22.03 20.71 10.70
C TRP A 177 -20.83 20.83 11.64
N THR A 178 -19.93 19.84 11.59
CA THR A 178 -18.78 19.73 12.48
C THR A 178 -17.51 20.19 11.75
N GLU A 179 -16.75 21.07 12.38
CA GLU A 179 -15.49 21.56 11.88
C GLU A 179 -14.34 21.09 12.78
N SER A 180 -13.26 20.64 12.14
CA SER A 180 -12.03 20.29 12.83
C SER A 180 -11.24 21.55 13.24
N GLU A 181 -10.45 21.47 14.30
CA GLU A 181 -9.57 22.58 14.71
C GLU A 181 -8.55 22.90 13.61
N TYR A 182 -7.93 21.89 13.01
CA TYR A 182 -6.97 21.99 11.92
C TYR A 182 -7.48 21.34 10.65
N PRO A 183 -6.87 21.63 9.49
CA PRO A 183 -7.28 21.04 8.23
C PRO A 183 -7.19 19.51 8.28
N ILE A 184 -8.13 18.86 7.60
CA ILE A 184 -8.15 17.43 7.36
C ILE A 184 -8.24 17.17 5.87
N GLY A 185 -7.70 16.05 5.40
CA GLY A 185 -7.71 15.74 3.99
C GLY A 185 -7.90 14.26 3.68
N VAL A 186 -8.20 14.01 2.42
CA VAL A 186 -8.18 12.67 1.82
C VAL A 186 -7.17 12.67 0.69
N VAL A 187 -6.30 11.67 0.67
CA VAL A 187 -5.33 11.48 -0.41
C VAL A 187 -5.67 10.24 -1.22
N ASN A 188 -5.55 10.36 -2.55
CA ASN A 188 -5.51 9.25 -3.49
C ASN A 188 -4.12 9.19 -4.13
N TRP A 189 -3.34 8.18 -3.76
CA TRP A 189 -2.02 7.94 -4.31
C TRP A 189 -2.11 7.30 -5.70
N THR A 190 -1.13 7.56 -6.56
CA THR A 190 -1.10 7.10 -7.95
C THR A 190 -0.20 5.90 -8.12
N ASN A 191 -0.69 4.82 -8.75
CA ASN A 191 0.07 3.61 -9.10
C ASN A 191 0.72 2.96 -7.86
N GLU A 192 -0.10 2.78 -6.81
CA GLU A 192 0.35 2.04 -5.63
C GLU A 192 0.69 0.60 -5.97
N GLU A 193 -0.17 -0.05 -6.74
CA GLU A 193 -0.10 -1.47 -7.10
C GLU A 193 1.09 -1.82 -8.01
N GLY A 194 1.64 -0.86 -8.76
CA GLY A 194 2.73 -1.12 -9.69
C GLY A 194 2.36 -2.02 -10.87
N ALA A 195 1.09 -2.33 -11.05
CA ALA A 195 0.64 -3.32 -12.01
C ALA A 195 0.79 -2.88 -13.47
N ARG A 196 0.57 -1.59 -13.75
CA ARG A 196 0.77 -1.03 -15.10
C ARG A 196 2.17 -0.45 -15.27
N PHE A 197 2.64 0.33 -14.30
CA PHE A 197 4.00 0.87 -14.28
C PHE A 197 4.76 0.15 -13.19
N PRO A 198 5.79 -0.67 -13.53
CA PRO A 198 6.31 -1.73 -12.65
C PRO A 198 7.18 -1.20 -11.49
N MET A 199 6.57 -0.40 -10.63
CA MET A 199 7.12 0.06 -9.35
C MET A 199 5.96 0.40 -8.42
N SER A 200 5.72 -0.44 -7.44
CA SER A 200 4.66 -0.23 -6.43
C SER A 200 4.97 0.99 -5.57
N MET A 201 3.90 1.67 -5.06
CA MET A 201 4.00 2.83 -4.17
C MET A 201 4.88 3.96 -4.74
N VAL A 202 5.02 4.03 -6.08
CA VAL A 202 5.99 4.93 -6.71
C VAL A 202 5.70 6.40 -6.44
N SER A 203 4.43 6.79 -6.42
CA SER A 203 4.06 8.20 -6.28
C SER A 203 4.22 8.72 -4.85
N SER A 204 3.88 7.93 -3.84
CA SER A 204 4.18 8.24 -2.44
C SER A 204 5.69 8.23 -2.19
N GLY A 205 6.44 7.35 -2.89
CA GLY A 205 7.89 7.32 -2.88
C GLY A 205 8.53 8.60 -3.43
N VAL A 206 7.97 9.16 -4.51
CA VAL A 206 8.41 10.47 -5.06
C VAL A 206 8.04 11.58 -4.10
N TRP A 207 6.80 11.61 -3.59
CA TRP A 207 6.35 12.59 -2.61
C TRP A 207 7.26 12.60 -1.37
N ALA A 208 7.65 11.43 -0.90
CA ALA A 208 8.57 11.31 0.24
C ALA A 208 10.04 11.65 -0.08
N GLY A 209 10.37 11.93 -1.35
CA GLY A 209 11.75 12.17 -1.79
C GLY A 209 12.63 10.92 -1.75
N SER A 210 12.04 9.73 -1.75
CA SER A 210 12.75 8.44 -1.77
C SER A 210 13.01 7.95 -3.19
N ILE A 211 12.17 8.36 -4.14
CA ILE A 211 12.25 8.01 -5.56
C ILE A 211 12.37 9.30 -6.38
N PRO A 212 13.35 9.42 -7.29
CA PRO A 212 13.44 10.58 -8.17
C PRO A 212 12.22 10.68 -9.11
N LEU A 213 11.65 11.89 -9.26
CA LEU A 213 10.52 12.16 -10.14
C LEU A 213 10.77 11.68 -11.58
N GLU A 214 11.98 11.93 -12.11
CA GLU A 214 12.34 11.53 -13.46
C GLU A 214 12.32 10.01 -13.63
N THR A 215 12.79 9.26 -12.64
CA THR A 215 12.71 7.78 -12.64
C THR A 215 11.26 7.31 -12.75
N ALA A 216 10.37 7.87 -11.92
CA ALA A 216 8.95 7.54 -11.94
C ALA A 216 8.28 7.90 -13.27
N HIS A 217 8.50 9.12 -13.75
CA HIS A 217 7.94 9.59 -15.02
C HIS A 217 8.38 8.75 -16.23
N ASN A 218 9.58 8.18 -16.21
CA ASN A 218 10.12 7.33 -17.27
C ASN A 218 9.75 5.84 -17.17
N LEU A 219 9.02 5.43 -16.13
CA LEU A 219 8.51 4.06 -16.05
C LEU A 219 7.63 3.76 -17.26
N ARG A 220 7.93 2.66 -17.94
CA ARG A 220 7.16 2.18 -19.08
C ARG A 220 6.11 1.19 -18.62
N GLU A 221 4.96 1.22 -19.26
CA GLU A 221 3.90 0.24 -19.00
C GLU A 221 4.34 -1.18 -19.37
N VAL A 222 3.76 -2.15 -18.61
CA VAL A 222 4.03 -3.59 -18.74
C VAL A 222 3.17 -4.15 -19.82
N HIS A 223 3.33 -4.22 -21.04
CA HIS A 223 2.50 -4.77 -22.13
C HIS A 223 1.11 -4.17 -22.37
N PRO A 224 0.77 -4.03 -23.66
CA PRO A 224 1.61 -4.15 -24.87
C PRO A 224 2.17 -2.82 -25.38
N GLY A 225 2.22 -1.78 -24.55
CA GLY A 225 2.44 -0.42 -24.99
C GLY A 225 3.86 0.13 -24.81
N THR A 226 4.05 1.34 -25.31
CA THR A 226 5.28 2.13 -25.19
C THR A 226 5.09 3.37 -24.31
N ALA A 227 3.89 3.53 -23.71
CA ALA A 227 3.56 4.68 -22.90
C ALA A 227 4.42 4.74 -21.63
N THR A 228 4.79 5.96 -21.26
CA THR A 228 5.44 6.22 -19.98
C THR A 228 4.41 6.73 -18.96
N MET A 229 4.73 6.64 -17.68
CA MET A 229 3.87 7.18 -16.64
C MET A 229 3.58 8.67 -16.89
N LYS A 230 4.60 9.46 -17.29
CA LYS A 230 4.42 10.87 -17.62
C LYS A 230 3.47 11.06 -18.81
N SER A 231 3.65 10.32 -19.90
CA SER A 231 2.77 10.46 -21.07
C SER A 231 1.31 10.13 -20.77
N GLU A 232 1.06 9.18 -19.86
CA GLU A 232 -0.30 8.85 -19.45
C GLU A 232 -0.89 9.88 -18.49
N LEU A 233 -0.09 10.45 -17.57
CA LEU A 233 -0.50 11.60 -16.77
C LEU A 233 -0.91 12.79 -17.64
N GLU A 234 -0.14 13.09 -18.68
CA GLU A 234 -0.47 14.13 -19.69
C GLU A 234 -1.75 13.76 -20.45
N ARG A 235 -1.87 12.52 -20.95
CA ARG A 235 -3.02 12.05 -21.73
C ARG A 235 -4.34 12.18 -20.98
N ILE A 236 -4.36 11.78 -19.70
CA ILE A 236 -5.60 11.85 -18.90
C ILE A 236 -5.81 13.21 -18.22
N GLY A 237 -4.86 14.16 -18.35
CA GLY A 237 -4.95 15.49 -17.76
C GLY A 237 -4.68 15.56 -16.28
N TYR A 238 -3.89 14.62 -15.74
CA TYR A 238 -3.54 14.53 -14.32
C TYR A 238 -2.05 14.81 -14.01
N LEU A 239 -1.29 15.32 -14.99
CA LEU A 239 0.03 15.88 -14.71
C LEU A 239 -0.15 17.25 -14.03
N GLY A 240 -0.15 17.28 -12.71
CA GLY A 240 -0.34 18.51 -11.95
C GLY A 240 0.89 19.43 -11.98
N SER A 241 0.68 20.69 -11.70
CA SER A 241 1.76 21.71 -11.64
C SER A 241 2.40 21.81 -10.26
N THR A 242 1.78 21.27 -9.23
CA THR A 242 2.35 21.22 -7.87
C THR A 242 3.48 20.20 -7.82
N PRO A 243 4.67 20.53 -7.30
CA PRO A 243 5.73 19.56 -7.15
C PRO A 243 5.28 18.36 -6.29
N ALA A 244 5.58 17.13 -6.73
CA ALA A 244 5.32 15.92 -5.96
C ALA A 244 6.35 15.80 -4.83
N SER A 245 6.10 16.49 -3.72
CA SER A 245 7.03 16.63 -2.61
C SER A 245 6.28 16.86 -1.29
N TYR A 246 6.78 16.25 -0.22
CA TYR A 246 6.29 16.50 1.14
C TYR A 246 6.46 17.96 1.61
N GLU A 247 7.33 18.72 0.95
CA GLU A 247 7.49 20.17 1.22
C GLU A 247 6.36 20.99 0.60
N SER A 248 5.88 20.59 -0.58
CA SER A 248 4.78 21.25 -1.29
C SER A 248 3.40 20.83 -0.76
N MET A 249 3.27 19.57 -0.36
CA MET A 249 2.04 18.99 0.21
C MET A 249 2.36 18.34 1.57
N PRO A 250 2.66 19.14 2.62
CA PRO A 250 3.02 18.61 3.93
C PRO A 250 1.82 17.98 4.63
N MET A 251 2.08 16.92 5.40
CA MET A 251 1.09 16.21 6.21
C MET A 251 1.46 16.29 7.69
N ALA A 252 0.49 16.61 8.56
CA ALA A 252 0.65 16.52 10.00
C ALA A 252 0.66 15.06 10.47
N ALA A 253 -0.14 14.22 9.86
CA ALA A 253 -0.15 12.77 10.01
C ALA A 253 -0.83 12.12 8.81
N HIS A 254 -0.56 10.82 8.60
CA HIS A 254 -1.21 9.99 7.59
C HIS A 254 -1.81 8.74 8.23
N PHE A 255 -3.05 8.41 7.87
CA PHE A 255 -3.72 7.19 8.28
C PHE A 255 -4.30 6.48 7.07
N GLU A 256 -4.09 5.17 7.00
CA GLU A 256 -4.59 4.35 5.90
C GLU A 256 -5.48 3.24 6.46
N LEU A 257 -6.75 3.22 6.06
CA LEU A 257 -7.64 2.10 6.32
C LEU A 257 -7.56 1.15 5.13
N HIS A 258 -7.29 -0.12 5.40
CA HIS A 258 -7.08 -1.10 4.36
C HIS A 258 -7.62 -2.48 4.78
N ILE A 259 -7.86 -3.37 3.84
CA ILE A 259 -8.09 -4.79 4.15
C ILE A 259 -6.78 -5.44 4.60
N GLU A 260 -6.85 -6.46 5.45
CA GLU A 260 -5.65 -7.17 5.93
C GLU A 260 -4.88 -7.87 4.80
N GLN A 261 -5.56 -8.30 3.75
CA GLN A 261 -5.02 -9.16 2.68
C GLN A 261 -4.47 -10.51 3.22
N GLY A 262 -4.84 -10.87 4.42
CA GLY A 262 -4.41 -12.06 5.15
C GLY A 262 -5.54 -12.61 6.04
N PRO A 263 -5.37 -13.79 6.63
CA PRO A 263 -6.42 -14.47 7.39
C PRO A 263 -6.35 -14.22 8.90
N LEU A 264 -5.40 -13.44 9.43
CA LEU A 264 -5.11 -13.40 10.87
C LEU A 264 -6.24 -12.80 11.69
N LEU A 265 -6.86 -11.71 11.21
CA LEU A 265 -7.99 -11.10 11.89
C LEU A 265 -9.22 -12.02 11.90
N GLU A 266 -9.48 -12.69 10.78
CA GLU A 266 -10.55 -13.67 10.65
C GLU A 266 -10.32 -14.84 11.61
N MET A 267 -9.13 -15.45 11.58
CA MET A 267 -8.75 -16.58 12.46
C MET A 267 -8.80 -16.20 13.94
N ALA A 268 -8.41 -14.97 14.29
CA ALA A 268 -8.43 -14.46 15.66
C ALA A 268 -9.80 -13.92 16.08
N ASN A 269 -10.80 -13.91 15.18
CA ASN A 269 -12.11 -13.30 15.39
C ASN A 269 -12.00 -11.83 15.87
N LYS A 270 -11.14 -11.06 15.21
CA LYS A 270 -10.92 -9.64 15.49
C LYS A 270 -11.49 -8.78 14.37
N LYS A 271 -12.00 -7.62 14.73
CA LYS A 271 -12.62 -6.67 13.78
C LYS A 271 -11.64 -5.62 13.27
N ILE A 272 -10.59 -5.32 14.03
CA ILE A 272 -9.60 -4.28 13.69
C ILE A 272 -8.18 -4.79 13.96
N GLY A 273 -7.32 -4.64 12.97
CA GLY A 273 -5.88 -4.72 13.10
C GLY A 273 -5.29 -3.32 13.34
N VAL A 274 -4.63 -3.14 14.47
CA VAL A 274 -3.82 -1.95 14.75
C VAL A 274 -2.44 -2.19 14.16
N VAL A 275 -2.18 -1.59 13.01
CA VAL A 275 -0.94 -1.88 12.28
C VAL A 275 0.22 -1.09 12.86
N THR A 276 1.22 -1.81 13.37
CA THR A 276 2.40 -1.23 14.03
C THR A 276 3.56 -0.96 13.08
N GLY A 277 3.48 -1.47 11.85
CA GLY A 277 4.50 -1.32 10.83
C GLY A 277 4.29 -2.28 9.66
N VAL A 278 5.27 -2.33 8.77
CA VAL A 278 5.30 -3.20 7.59
C VAL A 278 6.56 -4.05 7.67
N GLN A 279 6.47 -5.33 7.34
CA GLN A 279 7.59 -6.25 7.41
C GLN A 279 8.67 -5.94 6.35
N ALA A 280 9.92 -6.31 6.66
CA ALA A 280 10.99 -6.31 5.70
C ALA A 280 10.76 -7.37 4.63
N TYR A 281 11.18 -7.10 3.41
CA TYR A 281 11.20 -8.10 2.35
C TYR A 281 12.35 -7.91 1.38
N LYS A 282 12.75 -9.01 0.77
CA LYS A 282 13.84 -9.06 -0.19
C LYS A 282 13.47 -9.96 -1.35
N TRP A 283 13.67 -9.44 -2.56
CA TRP A 283 13.48 -10.19 -3.79
C TRP A 283 14.81 -10.55 -4.42
N MET A 284 14.90 -11.78 -4.90
CA MET A 284 16.06 -12.28 -5.60
C MET A 284 15.64 -13.05 -6.84
N THR A 285 16.46 -12.96 -7.88
CA THR A 285 16.41 -13.83 -9.05
C THR A 285 17.52 -14.87 -8.94
N VAL A 286 17.14 -16.13 -9.00
CA VAL A 286 18.06 -17.27 -8.93
C VAL A 286 18.11 -17.95 -10.30
N LYS A 287 19.30 -18.01 -10.90
CA LYS A 287 19.55 -18.69 -12.19
C LYS A 287 20.40 -19.93 -11.97
N VAL A 288 19.86 -21.08 -12.30
CA VAL A 288 20.54 -22.36 -12.19
C VAL A 288 20.88 -22.86 -13.59
N LYS A 289 22.16 -23.12 -13.85
CA LYS A 289 22.65 -23.58 -15.15
C LYS A 289 23.27 -24.96 -15.03
N GLY A 290 22.79 -25.88 -15.83
CA GLY A 290 23.25 -27.23 -16.01
C GLY A 290 23.43 -27.55 -17.49
N ARG A 291 22.90 -28.68 -17.92
CA ARG A 291 22.98 -29.13 -19.31
C ARG A 291 21.70 -29.89 -19.69
N ASP A 292 21.08 -29.48 -20.77
CA ASP A 292 19.98 -30.20 -21.37
C ASP A 292 20.42 -31.52 -21.96
N THR A 293 19.67 -32.58 -21.65
CA THR A 293 19.93 -33.93 -22.10
C THR A 293 18.61 -34.66 -22.35
N HIS A 294 18.66 -35.67 -23.21
CA HIS A 294 17.48 -36.49 -23.47
C HIS A 294 17.11 -37.34 -22.25
N THR A 295 15.86 -37.29 -21.84
CA THR A 295 15.38 -37.94 -20.61
C THR A 295 15.56 -39.47 -20.61
N GLY A 296 15.34 -40.12 -21.72
CA GLY A 296 15.38 -41.59 -21.81
C GLY A 296 16.76 -42.20 -22.04
N THR A 297 17.74 -41.42 -22.56
CA THR A 297 19.09 -41.92 -22.90
C THR A 297 20.17 -41.47 -21.92
N THR A 298 19.86 -40.59 -20.99
CA THR A 298 20.85 -40.09 -20.00
C THR A 298 20.44 -40.58 -18.61
N ASP A 299 21.29 -41.38 -17.98
CA ASP A 299 21.09 -41.85 -16.61
C ASP A 299 21.18 -40.69 -15.58
N LEU A 300 20.63 -40.91 -14.35
CA LEU A 300 20.52 -39.88 -13.36
C LEU A 300 21.87 -39.29 -12.90
N LYS A 301 22.94 -40.10 -12.90
CA LYS A 301 24.26 -39.64 -12.43
C LYS A 301 24.96 -38.78 -13.50
N SER A 302 24.58 -38.95 -14.76
CA SER A 302 25.15 -38.21 -15.89
C SER A 302 24.39 -36.94 -16.25
N ARG A 303 23.36 -36.57 -15.48
CA ARG A 303 22.56 -35.35 -15.68
C ARG A 303 23.13 -34.16 -14.88
N ALA A 304 23.14 -32.98 -15.49
CA ALA A 304 23.24 -31.70 -14.82
C ALA A 304 21.86 -31.05 -14.85
N ASP A 305 20.93 -31.57 -14.02
CA ASP A 305 19.50 -31.26 -14.04
C ASP A 305 19.22 -29.96 -13.27
N ALA A 306 19.06 -28.86 -14.02
CA ALA A 306 18.83 -27.53 -13.46
C ALA A 306 17.47 -27.43 -12.73
N LEU A 307 16.43 -28.14 -13.20
CA LEU A 307 15.12 -28.10 -12.56
C LEU A 307 15.11 -28.86 -11.23
N LEU A 308 15.76 -30.03 -11.16
CA LEU A 308 15.87 -30.76 -9.92
C LEU A 308 16.64 -29.95 -8.86
N ALA A 309 17.74 -29.29 -9.25
CA ALA A 309 18.49 -28.43 -8.33
C ALA A 309 17.67 -27.21 -7.89
N ALA A 310 16.98 -26.53 -8.80
CA ALA A 310 16.08 -25.42 -8.47
C ALA A 310 14.96 -25.86 -7.52
N SER A 311 14.36 -27.02 -7.75
CA SER A 311 13.31 -27.56 -6.85
C SER A 311 13.83 -27.81 -5.43
N LYS A 312 15.06 -28.33 -5.29
CA LYS A 312 15.70 -28.51 -3.98
C LYS A 312 15.95 -27.15 -3.30
N MET A 313 16.42 -26.14 -4.05
CA MET A 313 16.64 -24.78 -3.53
C MET A 313 15.32 -24.14 -3.05
N ILE A 314 14.23 -24.30 -3.79
CA ILE A 314 12.90 -23.81 -3.43
C ILE A 314 12.41 -24.47 -2.13
N VAL A 315 12.50 -25.81 -2.05
CA VAL A 315 12.13 -26.55 -0.83
C VAL A 315 13.02 -26.15 0.35
N HIS A 316 14.32 -25.96 0.10
CA HIS A 316 15.27 -25.54 1.15
C HIS A 316 14.96 -24.13 1.66
N SER A 317 14.65 -23.17 0.77
CA SER A 317 14.26 -21.81 1.18
C SER A 317 13.02 -21.82 2.07
N HIS A 318 12.03 -22.66 1.78
CA HIS A 318 10.84 -22.84 2.62
C HIS A 318 11.18 -23.43 4.00
N ARG A 319 12.10 -24.41 4.07
CA ARG A 319 12.57 -24.97 5.35
C ARG A 319 13.30 -23.91 6.17
N LEU A 320 14.19 -23.14 5.55
CA LEU A 320 14.89 -22.03 6.20
C LEU A 320 13.91 -21.00 6.76
N ALA A 321 12.88 -20.64 5.98
CA ALA A 321 11.85 -19.70 6.41
C ALA A 321 11.09 -20.21 7.63
N THR A 322 10.65 -21.48 7.60
CA THR A 322 9.96 -22.12 8.74
C THR A 322 10.84 -22.14 9.99
N ALA A 323 12.12 -22.47 9.86
CA ALA A 323 13.06 -22.54 10.98
C ALA A 323 13.42 -21.17 11.59
N ASN A 324 13.22 -20.08 10.83
CA ASN A 324 13.56 -18.71 11.26
C ASN A 324 12.32 -17.82 11.47
N SER A 325 11.10 -18.37 11.50
CA SER A 325 9.86 -17.60 11.60
C SER A 325 9.77 -16.49 10.55
N ALA A 326 10.13 -16.84 9.32
CA ALA A 326 10.08 -16.00 8.14
C ALA A 326 9.12 -16.60 7.09
N LEU A 327 8.88 -15.87 6.02
CA LEU A 327 8.19 -16.36 4.83
C LEU A 327 9.16 -16.44 3.65
N ALA A 328 9.00 -17.46 2.80
CA ALA A 328 9.71 -17.56 1.53
C ALA A 328 8.79 -18.14 0.46
N SER A 329 8.78 -17.55 -0.72
CA SER A 329 7.97 -18.03 -1.83
C SER A 329 8.66 -17.82 -3.19
N THR A 330 8.25 -18.62 -4.18
CA THR A 330 8.64 -18.51 -5.57
C THR A 330 7.40 -18.24 -6.40
N GLY A 331 7.30 -17.05 -6.98
CA GLY A 331 6.16 -16.63 -7.81
C GLY A 331 6.40 -16.81 -9.32
N ILE A 332 7.67 -16.83 -9.74
CA ILE A 332 8.07 -16.96 -11.16
C ILE A 332 9.01 -18.13 -11.30
N LEU A 333 8.75 -19.00 -12.27
CA LEU A 333 9.63 -20.11 -12.66
C LEU A 333 9.67 -20.22 -14.18
N ASN A 334 10.84 -20.04 -14.77
CA ASN A 334 11.08 -20.20 -16.18
C ASN A 334 12.15 -21.26 -16.41
N LEU A 335 11.93 -22.13 -17.40
CA LEU A 335 12.88 -23.19 -17.73
C LEU A 335 13.13 -23.30 -19.24
N LYS A 336 14.32 -23.78 -19.61
CA LYS A 336 14.72 -24.03 -20.98
C LYS A 336 15.31 -25.44 -21.10
N PRO A 337 15.00 -26.16 -22.21
CA PRO A 337 14.24 -25.73 -23.41
C PRO A 337 12.70 -25.86 -23.26
N GLY A 338 12.16 -26.43 -22.18
CA GLY A 338 10.72 -26.57 -21.99
C GLY A 338 10.10 -27.70 -22.86
N SER A 339 10.74 -28.86 -22.89
CA SER A 339 10.28 -30.04 -23.65
C SER A 339 10.13 -31.23 -22.74
N THR A 340 9.05 -32.00 -22.92
CA THR A 340 8.68 -33.15 -22.08
C THR A 340 9.77 -34.22 -21.99
N ASN A 341 10.51 -34.43 -23.05
CA ASN A 341 11.54 -35.47 -23.14
C ASN A 341 12.97 -34.97 -23.00
N THR A 342 13.15 -33.73 -22.53
CA THR A 342 14.44 -33.10 -22.33
C THR A 342 14.59 -32.62 -20.88
N VAL A 343 15.66 -33.04 -20.22
CA VAL A 343 16.07 -32.53 -18.92
C VAL A 343 16.45 -31.07 -19.08
N PRO A 344 15.84 -30.12 -18.33
CA PRO A 344 16.15 -28.70 -18.49
C PRO A 344 17.60 -28.35 -18.13
N GLY A 345 18.26 -27.62 -19.02
CA GLY A 345 19.62 -27.13 -18.83
C GLY A 345 19.69 -25.77 -18.15
N GLU A 346 18.61 -25.00 -18.15
CA GLU A 346 18.56 -23.69 -17.48
C GLU A 346 17.21 -23.51 -16.78
N VAL A 347 17.27 -23.02 -15.52
CA VAL A 347 16.08 -22.60 -14.76
C VAL A 347 16.36 -21.25 -14.12
N THR A 348 15.38 -20.35 -14.24
CA THR A 348 15.39 -19.07 -13.53
C THR A 348 14.13 -18.99 -12.68
N PHE A 349 14.28 -18.71 -11.38
CA PHE A 349 13.13 -18.52 -10.48
C PHE A 349 13.31 -17.29 -9.58
N SER A 350 12.17 -16.70 -9.17
CA SER A 350 12.15 -15.62 -8.18
C SER A 350 12.13 -16.19 -6.76
N LEU A 351 12.77 -15.51 -5.84
CA LEU A 351 12.67 -15.80 -4.40
C LEU A 351 12.28 -14.53 -3.66
N ASP A 352 11.12 -14.56 -3.01
CA ASP A 352 10.61 -13.51 -2.12
C ASP A 352 10.78 -13.99 -0.67
N ILE A 353 11.53 -13.24 0.14
CA ILE A 353 11.78 -13.51 1.57
C ILE A 353 11.21 -12.35 2.37
N ARG A 354 10.38 -12.66 3.41
CA ARG A 354 9.74 -11.66 4.27
C ARG A 354 9.85 -12.00 5.74
N SER A 355 10.01 -10.97 6.58
CA SER A 355 9.94 -11.07 8.05
C SER A 355 9.66 -9.70 8.67
N PRO A 356 9.00 -9.63 9.85
CA PRO A 356 8.88 -8.38 10.62
C PRO A 356 10.23 -7.80 11.06
N ASN A 357 11.32 -8.59 11.01
CA ASN A 357 12.65 -8.20 11.49
C ASN A 357 13.68 -8.20 10.35
N ASP A 358 14.38 -7.09 10.19
CA ASP A 358 15.46 -6.95 9.20
C ASP A 358 16.58 -7.98 9.38
N GLU A 359 16.96 -8.27 10.64
CA GLU A 359 18.01 -9.24 10.95
C GLU A 359 17.63 -10.65 10.48
N THR A 360 16.33 -11.02 10.58
CA THR A 360 15.85 -12.30 10.07
C THR A 360 15.95 -12.38 8.54
N VAL A 361 15.57 -11.32 7.82
CA VAL A 361 15.69 -11.26 6.35
C VAL A 361 17.16 -11.31 5.93
N ALA A 362 18.02 -10.57 6.62
CA ALA A 362 19.47 -10.60 6.38
C ALA A 362 20.07 -12.00 6.60
N LYS A 363 19.70 -12.65 7.71
CA LYS A 363 20.13 -14.04 8.00
C LYS A 363 19.63 -15.02 6.93
N MET A 364 18.37 -14.91 6.51
CA MET A 364 17.81 -15.74 5.45
C MET A 364 18.61 -15.59 4.14
N LYS A 365 18.93 -14.35 3.77
CA LYS A 365 19.80 -14.07 2.61
C LYS A 365 21.16 -14.75 2.73
N GLU A 366 21.83 -14.62 3.89
CA GLU A 366 23.13 -15.26 4.13
C GLU A 366 23.05 -16.78 3.97
N LEU A 367 21.99 -17.40 4.53
CA LEU A 367 21.77 -18.85 4.42
C LEU A 367 21.55 -19.27 2.95
N VAL A 368 20.75 -18.52 2.20
CA VAL A 368 20.52 -18.77 0.77
C VAL A 368 21.83 -18.67 -0.02
N LEU A 369 22.61 -17.60 0.19
CA LEU A 369 23.91 -17.40 -0.50
C LEU A 369 24.93 -18.48 -0.14
N ARG A 370 24.88 -19.04 1.08
CA ARG A 370 25.75 -20.11 1.53
C ARG A 370 25.35 -21.48 0.95
N ASP A 371 24.05 -21.76 0.92
CA ASP A 371 23.53 -23.12 0.72
C ASP A 371 23.20 -23.44 -0.75
N PHE A 372 22.71 -22.47 -1.53
CA PHE A 372 22.35 -22.72 -2.92
C PHE A 372 23.53 -23.13 -3.80
N PRO A 373 24.74 -22.54 -3.65
CA PRO A 373 25.94 -23.04 -4.35
C PRO A 373 26.29 -24.49 -3.99
N LYS A 374 26.12 -24.90 -2.74
CA LYS A 374 26.37 -26.27 -2.29
C LYS A 374 25.36 -27.24 -2.91
N ILE A 375 24.07 -26.86 -2.91
CA ILE A 375 23.02 -27.66 -3.57
C ILE A 375 23.32 -27.81 -5.07
N ALA A 376 23.77 -26.75 -5.75
CA ALA A 376 24.19 -26.79 -7.15
C ALA A 376 25.40 -27.69 -7.38
N ALA A 377 26.34 -27.71 -6.43
CA ALA A 377 27.50 -28.62 -6.48
C ALA A 377 27.14 -30.10 -6.20
N GLY A 378 25.90 -30.40 -5.82
CA GLY A 378 25.42 -31.74 -5.49
C GLY A 378 25.67 -32.15 -4.03
N GLU A 379 26.06 -31.21 -3.17
CA GLU A 379 26.22 -31.47 -1.74
C GLU A 379 24.86 -31.65 -1.06
N ASP A 380 24.83 -32.48 0.00
CA ASP A 380 23.63 -32.67 0.82
C ASP A 380 23.53 -31.59 1.91
N VAL A 381 22.76 -30.56 1.64
CA VAL A 381 22.49 -29.49 2.60
C VAL A 381 21.20 -29.83 3.35
N GLU A 382 21.32 -30.16 4.63
CA GLU A 382 20.20 -30.46 5.53
C GLU A 382 19.19 -31.48 4.96
N GLY A 383 19.71 -32.51 4.29
CA GLY A 383 18.89 -33.55 3.67
C GLY A 383 18.25 -33.14 2.35
N SER A 384 18.79 -32.13 1.66
CA SER A 384 18.34 -31.69 0.32
C SER A 384 18.43 -32.82 -0.73
N ASN A 385 19.33 -33.78 -0.53
CA ASN A 385 19.53 -34.93 -1.41
C ASN A 385 18.79 -36.20 -0.93
N ARG A 386 18.00 -36.13 0.17
CA ARG A 386 17.30 -37.31 0.69
C ARG A 386 16.37 -37.92 -0.38
N GLY A 387 16.63 -39.16 -0.74
CA GLY A 387 15.87 -39.88 -1.78
C GLY A 387 16.17 -39.46 -3.22
N CYS A 388 17.15 -38.58 -3.44
CA CYS A 388 17.56 -38.15 -4.78
C CYS A 388 19.02 -38.54 -5.07
N THR A 389 19.29 -39.03 -6.26
CA THR A 389 20.66 -39.25 -6.74
C THR A 389 21.26 -37.90 -7.14
N SER A 390 22.46 -37.58 -6.63
CA SER A 390 23.23 -36.44 -7.11
C SER A 390 23.70 -36.71 -8.54
N GLY A 391 23.42 -35.78 -9.44
CA GLY A 391 23.93 -35.74 -10.79
C GLY A 391 25.29 -35.02 -10.86
N LEU A 392 25.60 -34.47 -12.04
CA LEU A 392 26.73 -33.61 -12.25
C LEU A 392 26.57 -32.24 -11.60
N PRO A 393 27.64 -31.58 -11.17
CA PRO A 393 27.58 -30.23 -10.62
C PRO A 393 27.01 -29.22 -11.60
N LEU A 394 26.29 -28.24 -11.05
CA LEU A 394 25.71 -27.12 -11.78
C LEU A 394 26.32 -25.80 -11.26
N THR A 395 25.99 -24.71 -11.94
CA THR A 395 26.31 -23.36 -11.46
C THR A 395 25.02 -22.63 -11.07
N VAL A 396 25.12 -21.78 -10.06
CA VAL A 396 24.03 -20.91 -9.62
C VAL A 396 24.50 -19.47 -9.56
N GLU A 397 23.67 -18.55 -10.08
CA GLU A 397 23.84 -17.10 -9.97
C GLU A 397 22.63 -16.58 -9.16
N ILE A 398 22.88 -15.75 -8.15
CA ILE A 398 21.86 -15.14 -7.30
C ILE A 398 21.99 -13.63 -7.44
N ILE A 399 20.94 -12.98 -7.92
CA ILE A 399 20.86 -11.54 -8.14
C ILE A 399 19.86 -10.98 -7.13
N GLU A 400 20.27 -9.97 -6.39
CA GLU A 400 19.36 -9.22 -5.51
C GLU A 400 18.64 -8.16 -6.36
N ASP A 401 17.32 -8.27 -6.45
CA ASP A 401 16.49 -7.38 -7.27
C ASP A 401 15.96 -6.21 -6.47
N PHE A 402 15.57 -6.47 -5.20
CA PHE A 402 14.96 -5.46 -4.34
C PHE A 402 15.21 -5.77 -2.86
N ASP A 403 15.37 -4.70 -2.07
CA ASP A 403 15.53 -4.73 -0.61
C ASP A 403 14.67 -3.64 0.02
N SER A 404 13.74 -4.04 0.88
CA SER A 404 12.88 -3.13 1.64
C SER A 404 13.04 -3.42 3.12
N PRO A 405 13.62 -2.51 3.91
CA PRO A 405 13.71 -2.68 5.35
C PRO A 405 12.33 -2.62 6.02
N ALA A 406 12.24 -3.19 7.20
CA ALA A 406 11.03 -3.11 8.02
C ALA A 406 10.70 -1.65 8.35
N THR A 407 9.45 -1.30 8.20
CA THR A 407 8.95 0.03 8.56
C THR A 407 8.24 -0.06 9.90
N ARG A 408 8.58 0.85 10.82
CA ARG A 408 7.87 1.02 12.10
C ARG A 408 7.06 2.30 12.06
N PHE A 409 5.79 2.20 12.40
CA PHE A 409 4.91 3.36 12.44
C PHE A 409 5.04 4.15 13.74
N HIS A 410 4.47 5.35 13.75
CA HIS A 410 4.61 6.29 14.86
C HIS A 410 3.77 5.86 16.08
N ALA A 411 4.38 5.83 17.26
CA ALA A 411 3.74 5.32 18.47
C ALA A 411 2.44 6.06 18.84
N ASP A 412 2.38 7.39 18.67
CA ASP A 412 1.17 8.16 18.96
C ASP A 412 0.04 7.84 17.98
N CYS A 413 0.36 7.58 16.70
CA CYS A 413 -0.63 7.18 15.71
C CYS A 413 -1.16 5.77 16.00
N ILE A 414 -0.29 4.81 16.33
CA ILE A 414 -0.67 3.46 16.77
C ILE A 414 -1.57 3.53 18.00
N THR A 415 -1.19 4.34 18.99
CA THR A 415 -1.98 4.53 20.22
C THR A 415 -3.36 5.11 19.89
N SER A 416 -3.43 6.10 18.98
CA SER A 416 -4.70 6.70 18.56
C SER A 416 -5.62 5.69 17.89
N VAL A 417 -5.08 4.85 16.99
CA VAL A 417 -5.83 3.75 16.35
C VAL A 417 -6.32 2.75 17.40
N SER A 418 -5.45 2.30 18.31
CA SER A 418 -5.79 1.32 19.35
C SER A 418 -6.89 1.84 20.29
N GLN A 419 -6.78 3.09 20.76
CA GLN A 419 -7.77 3.71 21.63
C GLN A 419 -9.12 3.91 20.92
N SER A 420 -9.09 4.32 19.64
CA SER A 420 -10.32 4.47 18.83
C SER A 420 -11.01 3.14 18.60
N ALA A 421 -10.28 2.09 18.25
CA ALA A 421 -10.82 0.75 18.08
C ALA A 421 -11.47 0.24 19.38
N ARG A 422 -10.80 0.44 20.52
CA ARG A 422 -11.33 0.06 21.83
C ARG A 422 -12.58 0.86 22.22
N SER A 423 -12.61 2.14 21.89
CA SER A 423 -13.76 3.01 22.20
C SER A 423 -15.00 2.66 21.39
N ILE A 424 -14.82 2.25 20.11
CA ILE A 424 -15.94 1.93 19.20
C ILE A 424 -16.43 0.51 19.40
N LEU A 425 -15.53 -0.46 19.55
CA LEU A 425 -15.84 -1.89 19.48
C LEU A 425 -15.68 -2.63 20.81
N GLY A 426 -15.15 -1.96 21.84
CA GLY A 426 -14.84 -2.59 23.11
C GLY A 426 -13.40 -3.17 23.17
N PRO A 427 -12.97 -3.67 24.34
CA PRO A 427 -11.57 -3.92 24.65
C PRO A 427 -10.93 -5.10 23.90
N ASN A 428 -11.72 -6.05 23.40
CA ASN A 428 -11.19 -7.31 22.85
C ASN A 428 -11.41 -7.48 21.34
N GLN A 429 -11.79 -6.43 20.62
CA GLN A 429 -12.14 -6.50 19.21
C GLN A 429 -11.02 -6.08 18.27
N SER A 430 -9.86 -5.68 18.80
CA SER A 430 -8.69 -5.33 18.02
C SER A 430 -7.45 -6.11 18.45
N MET A 431 -6.46 -6.20 17.59
CA MET A 431 -5.13 -6.72 17.89
C MET A 431 -4.05 -5.91 17.17
N GLU A 432 -2.87 -5.83 17.75
CA GLU A 432 -1.71 -5.27 17.06
C GLU A 432 -1.16 -6.28 16.06
N MET A 433 -0.71 -5.78 14.91
CA MET A 433 -0.12 -6.61 13.87
C MET A 433 0.81 -5.83 12.96
N THR A 434 1.66 -6.54 12.23
CA THR A 434 2.54 -5.99 11.21
C THR A 434 1.97 -6.33 9.83
N SER A 435 1.92 -5.36 8.91
CA SER A 435 1.51 -5.64 7.54
C SER A 435 2.48 -6.58 6.84
N GLY A 436 1.94 -7.55 6.13
CA GLY A 436 2.68 -8.43 5.24
C GLY A 436 2.92 -7.84 3.84
N ALA A 437 2.20 -6.79 3.47
CA ALA A 437 2.27 -6.11 2.17
C ALA A 437 2.85 -4.71 2.31
N GLY A 438 3.42 -4.19 1.21
CA GLY A 438 3.77 -2.78 1.09
C GLY A 438 2.52 -1.93 0.91
N HIS A 439 2.57 -0.67 1.35
CA HIS A 439 1.50 0.33 1.21
C HIS A 439 2.12 1.72 1.11
N ASP A 440 1.40 2.70 0.58
CA ASP A 440 1.85 4.10 0.52
C ASP A 440 2.26 4.65 1.89
N SER A 441 1.66 4.14 2.95
CA SER A 441 2.03 4.43 4.35
C SER A 441 3.50 4.15 4.67
N VAL A 442 4.19 3.26 3.94
CA VAL A 442 5.64 3.02 4.09
C VAL A 442 6.44 4.27 3.75
N TYR A 443 6.11 4.91 2.63
CA TYR A 443 6.79 6.14 2.24
C TYR A 443 6.29 7.35 3.02
N ALA A 444 4.99 7.45 3.28
CA ALA A 444 4.41 8.52 4.08
C ALA A 444 5.05 8.58 5.48
N SER A 445 5.30 7.43 6.11
CA SER A 445 5.91 7.33 7.44
C SER A 445 7.33 7.89 7.54
N LYS A 446 8.03 8.03 6.41
CA LYS A 446 9.36 8.66 6.36
C LYS A 446 9.31 10.18 6.52
N ARG A 447 8.13 10.80 6.38
CA ARG A 447 7.96 12.26 6.37
C ARG A 447 6.97 12.78 7.39
N CYS A 448 6.00 11.96 7.82
CA CYS A 448 5.02 12.35 8.83
C CYS A 448 4.66 11.17 9.73
N PRO A 449 4.16 11.42 10.94
CA PRO A 449 3.56 10.39 11.79
C PRO A 449 2.50 9.62 11.03
N THR A 450 2.62 8.28 11.02
CA THR A 450 1.74 7.41 10.22
C THR A 450 1.33 6.18 11.01
N SER A 451 0.14 5.65 10.76
CA SER A 451 -0.31 4.31 11.12
C SER A 451 -1.37 3.83 10.15
N MET A 452 -1.65 2.51 10.18
CA MET A 452 -2.69 1.91 9.37
C MET A 452 -3.71 1.19 10.23
N ILE A 453 -4.88 0.96 9.65
CA ILE A 453 -6.02 0.27 10.27
C ILE A 453 -6.41 -0.86 9.33
N PHE A 454 -6.27 -2.11 9.78
CA PHE A 454 -6.74 -3.24 9.02
C PHE A 454 -8.15 -3.65 9.42
N VAL A 455 -8.92 -4.07 8.42
CA VAL A 455 -10.19 -4.78 8.59
C VAL A 455 -10.07 -6.19 8.00
N PRO A 456 -10.77 -7.19 8.56
CA PRO A 456 -10.68 -8.57 8.09
C PRO A 456 -11.22 -8.69 6.66
N CYS A 457 -10.63 -9.58 5.90
CA CYS A 457 -11.10 -10.04 4.60
C CYS A 457 -11.29 -11.55 4.61
N ARG A 458 -12.21 -12.04 3.80
CA ARG A 458 -12.54 -13.47 3.77
C ARG A 458 -11.40 -14.28 3.16
N GLU A 459 -10.93 -15.29 3.92
CA GLU A 459 -9.88 -16.23 3.48
C GLU A 459 -8.58 -15.52 3.01
N GLY A 460 -8.31 -14.32 3.52
CA GLY A 460 -7.16 -13.53 3.10
C GLY A 460 -7.20 -13.07 1.64
N THR A 461 -8.39 -13.05 1.00
CA THR A 461 -8.50 -12.67 -0.41
C THR A 461 -8.97 -11.21 -0.56
N ASN A 462 -8.38 -10.49 -1.52
CA ASN A 462 -8.77 -9.12 -1.89
C ASN A 462 -10.21 -9.02 -2.45
N ARG A 463 -10.83 -10.16 -2.74
CA ARG A 463 -12.09 -10.24 -3.49
C ARG A 463 -13.33 -9.98 -2.64
N THR A 464 -13.25 -10.23 -1.33
CA THR A 464 -14.43 -10.17 -0.47
C THR A 464 -14.06 -9.58 0.88
N LEU A 465 -14.66 -8.46 1.26
CA LEU A 465 -14.79 -8.11 2.66
C LEU A 465 -15.61 -9.23 3.33
N LEU A 466 -15.10 -9.80 4.41
CA LEU A 466 -16.00 -10.36 5.41
C LEU A 466 -17.00 -9.24 5.70
N ALA A 467 -18.27 -9.47 5.30
CA ALA A 467 -19.31 -8.60 5.72
C ALA A 467 -19.06 -8.36 7.20
N LEU A 468 -18.63 -7.14 7.55
CA LEU A 468 -18.77 -6.68 8.90
C LEU A 468 -20.25 -6.86 9.16
N ASN A 469 -20.64 -8.00 9.73
CA ASN A 469 -21.90 -8.14 10.41
C ASN A 469 -21.79 -7.13 11.55
N LEU A 470 -21.89 -5.87 11.19
CA LEU A 470 -22.39 -4.83 12.04
C LEU A 470 -23.86 -5.18 12.16
N ASP A 471 -24.11 -6.21 12.98
CA ASP A 471 -25.43 -6.45 13.50
C ASP A 471 -25.97 -5.09 13.94
N THR A 472 -27.06 -4.69 13.37
CA THR A 472 -27.75 -3.41 13.54
C THR A 472 -28.32 -3.26 14.96
N SER A 473 -27.64 -3.79 15.95
CA SER A 473 -28.00 -3.72 17.36
C SER A 473 -26.80 -3.28 18.22
N VAL A 474 -26.24 -2.09 17.91
CA VAL A 474 -25.59 -1.23 18.91
C VAL A 474 -25.74 0.23 18.46
#